data_9c838b1fc01cdab92b11bca1b42687ea
#
_entry.id   9c838b1fc01cdab92b11bca1b42687ea
#
_cell.length_a   1.000
_cell.length_b   1.000
_cell.length_c   1.000
_cell.angle_alpha   90.00
_cell.angle_beta   90.00
_cell.angle_gamma   90.00
#
_symmetry.space_group_name_H-M   'P 1'
#
loop_
_entity.id
_entity.type
_entity.pdbx_description
1 polymer ?
#
loop_
_entity_poly.entity_id
_entity_poly.type
_entity_poly.pdbx_seq_one_letter_code
_entity_poly.pdbx_strand_id
1 'polypeptide(L)'
;MPFTSLRNGFYTTSALHFLGSAAESGRFALPEDGPVAWTAHADLADATAALLADEGRFDGPTPPLTGGQPLSFDDIAALATELTGRTITRSTVPDDQFREQMVSQGVPTETADQLLGIFAAGRAGEFATVDPTLASLLGREPITLSTVLRGQLSAG
;
A
#
# COMPACT_ATOMS: atom_id res chain seq x y z
N MET A 1 8.55 31.57 -4.87
CA MET A 1 9.20 30.58 -5.74
C MET A 1 8.17 29.50 -6.07
N PRO A 2 7.86 29.23 -7.33
CA PRO A 2 6.95 28.14 -7.70
C PRO A 2 7.51 26.80 -7.17
N PHE A 3 6.63 25.90 -6.76
CA PHE A 3 7.02 24.57 -6.29
C PHE A 3 5.93 23.54 -6.63
N THR A 4 6.30 22.29 -6.78
CA THR A 4 5.36 21.19 -6.91
C THR A 4 5.59 20.20 -5.77
N SER A 5 4.52 19.88 -5.02
CA SER A 5 4.54 18.89 -3.95
C SER A 5 3.78 17.64 -4.39
N LEU A 6 4.47 16.50 -4.50
CA LEU A 6 3.86 15.24 -4.89
C LEU A 6 3.10 14.63 -3.71
N ARG A 7 1.80 14.39 -3.87
CA ARG A 7 0.96 13.70 -2.89
C ARG A 7 0.89 12.22 -3.22
N ASN A 8 1.97 11.51 -2.92
CA ASN A 8 2.07 10.07 -3.20
C ASN A 8 1.06 9.27 -2.39
N GLY A 9 0.41 8.30 -3.05
CA GLY A 9 -0.43 7.31 -2.40
C GLY A 9 0.37 6.30 -1.56
N PHE A 10 -0.33 5.38 -0.90
CA PHE A 10 0.28 4.37 -0.04
C PHE A 10 1.00 3.30 -0.88
N TYR A 11 2.18 2.86 -0.47
CA TYR A 11 3.07 2.07 -1.32
C TYR A 11 2.74 0.58 -1.34
N THR A 12 2.79 -0.04 -2.51
CA THR A 12 2.66 -1.51 -2.68
C THR A 12 3.68 -2.30 -1.86
N THR A 13 4.88 -1.74 -1.63
CA THR A 13 5.91 -2.38 -0.79
C THR A 13 5.48 -2.52 0.66
N SER A 14 4.62 -1.64 1.17
CA SER A 14 4.05 -1.77 2.52
C SER A 14 3.11 -2.98 2.60
N ALA A 15 2.29 -3.23 1.57
CA ALA A 15 1.46 -4.42 1.51
C ALA A 15 2.31 -5.71 1.53
N LEU A 16 3.41 -5.75 0.78
CA LEU A 16 4.36 -6.86 0.79
C LEU A 16 4.99 -7.07 2.16
N HIS A 17 5.35 -5.97 2.83
CA HIS A 17 5.93 -6.02 4.17
C HIS A 17 4.95 -6.62 5.19
N PHE A 18 3.69 -6.20 5.17
CA PHE A 18 2.66 -6.75 6.05
C PHE A 18 2.28 -8.19 5.73
N LEU A 19 2.31 -8.59 4.46
CA LEU A 19 2.14 -9.98 4.06
C LEU A 19 3.28 -10.86 4.62
N GLY A 20 4.51 -10.32 4.65
CA GLY A 20 5.68 -10.97 5.25
C GLY A 20 5.85 -12.43 4.80
N SER A 21 5.99 -13.34 5.76
CA SER A 21 6.14 -14.77 5.52
C SER A 21 4.79 -15.52 5.32
N ALA A 22 3.68 -14.79 5.11
CA ALA A 22 2.37 -15.44 4.96
C ALA A 22 2.29 -16.36 3.72
N ALA A 23 3.06 -16.05 2.66
CA ALA A 23 3.18 -16.93 1.51
C ALA A 23 3.74 -18.32 1.87
N GLU A 24 4.58 -18.41 2.89
CA GLU A 24 5.18 -19.65 3.40
C GLU A 24 4.32 -20.27 4.51
N SER A 25 3.90 -19.46 5.49
CA SER A 25 3.15 -19.92 6.67
C SER A 25 1.66 -20.18 6.41
N GLY A 26 1.11 -19.63 5.34
CA GLY A 26 -0.30 -19.69 4.98
C GLY A 26 -1.20 -18.78 5.80
N ARG A 27 -0.64 -17.90 6.66
CA ARG A 27 -1.44 -17.02 7.53
C ARG A 27 -0.67 -15.79 7.98
N PHE A 28 -1.41 -14.72 8.24
CA PHE A 28 -0.93 -13.52 8.91
C PHE A 28 -2.04 -12.90 9.76
N ALA A 29 -1.66 -12.12 10.75
CA ALA A 29 -2.57 -11.49 11.69
C ALA A 29 -2.31 -10.00 11.74
N LEU A 30 -3.34 -9.19 11.50
CA LEU A 30 -3.29 -7.73 11.48
C LEU A 30 -4.53 -7.14 12.16
N PRO A 31 -4.48 -5.90 12.63
CA PRO A 31 -5.67 -5.18 13.05
C PRO A 31 -6.72 -5.08 11.94
N GLU A 32 -7.95 -4.75 12.32
CA GLU A 32 -8.97 -4.36 11.35
C GLU A 32 -8.45 -3.20 10.49
N ASP A 33 -8.68 -3.28 9.17
CA ASP A 33 -8.22 -2.30 8.20
C ASP A 33 -9.37 -1.77 7.34
N GLY A 34 -9.03 -0.97 6.35
CA GLY A 34 -9.91 -0.56 5.26
C GLY A 34 -9.18 -0.66 3.93
N PRO A 35 -9.87 -0.43 2.81
CA PRO A 35 -9.28 -0.50 1.49
C PRO A 35 -8.24 0.61 1.28
N VAL A 36 -7.16 0.28 0.58
CA VAL A 36 -6.04 1.17 0.28
C VAL A 36 -5.78 1.16 -1.23
N ALA A 37 -5.68 2.32 -1.86
CA ALA A 37 -5.28 2.48 -3.25
C ALA A 37 -3.74 2.34 -3.37
N TRP A 38 -3.26 1.10 -3.36
CA TRP A 38 -1.84 0.75 -3.35
C TRP A 38 -1.12 1.25 -4.59
N THR A 39 -0.02 1.95 -4.43
CA THR A 39 0.69 2.66 -5.49
C THR A 39 2.12 2.12 -5.65
N ALA A 40 2.49 1.76 -6.87
CA ALA A 40 3.81 1.23 -7.17
C ALA A 40 4.86 2.36 -7.24
N HIS A 41 6.04 2.13 -6.66
CA HIS A 41 7.15 3.11 -6.70
C HIS A 41 7.59 3.43 -8.14
N ALA A 42 7.56 2.45 -9.04
CA ALA A 42 7.92 2.66 -10.45
C ALA A 42 6.99 3.67 -11.11
N ASP A 43 5.67 3.60 -10.85
CA ASP A 43 4.71 4.56 -11.36
C ASP A 43 4.94 5.97 -10.82
N LEU A 44 5.28 6.08 -9.53
CA LEU A 44 5.60 7.38 -8.92
C LEU A 44 6.89 7.97 -9.50
N ALA A 45 7.88 7.14 -9.80
CA ALA A 45 9.13 7.57 -10.45
C ALA A 45 8.84 8.08 -11.88
N ASP A 46 8.07 7.32 -12.67
CA ASP A 46 7.68 7.72 -14.03
C ASP A 46 6.86 9.01 -14.02
N ALA A 47 5.89 9.14 -13.10
CA ALA A 47 5.09 10.35 -12.95
C ALA A 47 5.93 11.55 -12.52
N THR A 48 6.90 11.34 -11.63
CA THR A 48 7.85 12.38 -11.22
C THR A 48 8.69 12.86 -12.42
N ALA A 49 9.20 11.92 -13.23
CA ALA A 49 9.95 12.24 -14.44
C ALA A 49 9.10 13.04 -15.44
N ALA A 50 7.83 12.64 -15.64
CA ALA A 50 6.90 13.37 -16.51
C ALA A 50 6.64 14.80 -16.02
N LEU A 51 6.52 15.01 -14.71
CA LEU A 51 6.33 16.35 -14.11
C LEU A 51 7.59 17.21 -14.22
N LEU A 52 8.77 16.64 -14.09
CA LEU A 52 10.04 17.37 -14.28
C LEU A 52 10.25 17.75 -15.74
N ALA A 53 9.71 16.99 -16.69
CA ALA A 53 9.78 17.30 -18.12
C ALA A 53 8.73 18.34 -18.57
N ASP A 54 7.68 18.57 -17.78
CA ASP A 54 6.59 19.51 -18.06
C ASP A 54 6.48 20.51 -16.92
N GLU A 55 7.50 21.36 -16.79
CA GLU A 55 7.59 22.36 -15.74
C GLU A 55 6.38 23.31 -15.72
N GLY A 56 5.83 23.53 -14.54
CA GLY A 56 4.67 24.41 -14.36
C GLY A 56 3.31 23.76 -14.59
N ARG A 57 3.25 22.44 -14.85
CA ARG A 57 1.99 21.70 -14.95
C ARG A 57 1.18 21.76 -13.66
N PHE A 58 1.87 21.75 -12.52
CA PHE A 58 1.28 22.00 -11.20
C PHE A 58 2.09 23.07 -10.47
N ASP A 59 1.39 24.01 -9.84
CA ASP A 59 1.95 24.96 -8.88
C ASP A 59 1.30 24.68 -7.52
N GLY A 60 2.11 24.17 -6.58
CA GLY A 60 1.63 23.67 -5.29
C GLY A 60 1.46 22.15 -5.23
N PRO A 61 0.61 21.64 -4.31
CA PRO A 61 0.36 20.19 -4.17
C PRO A 61 -0.35 19.62 -5.39
N THR A 62 0.09 18.45 -5.85
CA THR A 62 -0.65 17.68 -6.87
C THR A 62 -1.95 17.12 -6.28
N PRO A 63 -2.95 16.72 -7.11
CA PRO A 63 -3.94 15.75 -6.68
C PRO A 63 -3.25 14.47 -6.16
N PRO A 64 -3.95 13.59 -5.41
CA PRO A 64 -3.37 12.34 -4.96
C PRO A 64 -2.88 11.46 -6.11
N LEU A 65 -1.65 10.96 -6.01
CA LEU A 65 -1.06 10.04 -6.99
C LEU A 65 -1.27 8.62 -6.49
N THR A 66 -2.38 8.00 -6.87
CA THR A 66 -2.84 6.72 -6.33
C THR A 66 -2.89 5.61 -7.36
N GLY A 67 -2.76 4.37 -6.90
CA GLY A 67 -3.08 3.20 -7.72
C GLY A 67 -4.55 3.18 -8.14
N GLY A 68 -4.86 2.39 -9.16
CA GLY A 68 -6.19 2.37 -9.79
C GLY A 68 -7.25 1.52 -9.06
N GLN A 69 -6.89 0.81 -7.98
CA GLN A 69 -7.78 -0.11 -7.30
C GLN A 69 -7.57 -0.10 -5.79
N PRO A 70 -8.61 0.20 -4.98
CA PRO A 70 -8.52 0.09 -3.54
C PRO A 70 -8.71 -1.38 -3.11
N LEU A 71 -7.77 -1.91 -2.30
CA LEU A 71 -7.77 -3.30 -1.82
C LEU A 71 -7.48 -3.32 -0.32
N SER A 72 -8.24 -4.13 0.41
CA SER A 72 -8.02 -4.46 1.82
C SER A 72 -6.99 -5.58 1.98
N PHE A 73 -6.59 -5.87 3.22
CA PHE A 73 -5.72 -7.02 3.47
C PHE A 73 -6.43 -8.37 3.27
N ASP A 74 -7.76 -8.43 3.32
CA ASP A 74 -8.51 -9.63 2.92
C ASP A 74 -8.43 -9.86 1.41
N ASP A 75 -8.52 -8.79 0.61
CA ASP A 75 -8.30 -8.85 -0.84
C ASP A 75 -6.87 -9.30 -1.17
N ILE A 76 -5.88 -8.81 -0.43
CA ILE A 76 -4.47 -9.22 -0.58
C ILE A 76 -4.28 -10.70 -0.25
N ALA A 77 -4.92 -11.21 0.80
CA ALA A 77 -4.90 -12.64 1.13
C ALA A 77 -5.51 -13.50 0.01
N ALA A 78 -6.62 -13.05 -0.56
CA ALA A 78 -7.27 -13.72 -1.69
C ALA A 78 -6.37 -13.72 -2.94
N LEU A 79 -5.78 -12.58 -3.30
CA LEU A 79 -4.83 -12.47 -4.41
C LEU A 79 -3.60 -13.38 -4.20
N ALA A 80 -3.02 -13.37 -3.01
CA ALA A 80 -1.86 -14.21 -2.69
C ALA A 80 -2.22 -15.70 -2.75
N THR A 81 -3.43 -16.08 -2.31
CA THR A 81 -3.96 -17.45 -2.46
C THR A 81 -4.05 -17.85 -3.93
N GLU A 82 -4.63 -17.00 -4.77
CA GLU A 82 -4.74 -17.25 -6.21
C GLU A 82 -3.37 -17.41 -6.88
N LEU A 83 -2.43 -16.52 -6.56
CA LEU A 83 -1.11 -16.49 -7.18
C LEU A 83 -0.21 -17.67 -6.76
N THR A 84 -0.33 -18.11 -5.51
CA THR A 84 0.50 -19.22 -4.98
C THR A 84 -0.14 -20.60 -5.11
N GLY A 85 -1.46 -20.68 -5.33
CA GLY A 85 -2.22 -21.91 -5.25
C GLY A 85 -2.33 -22.50 -3.84
N ARG A 86 -1.91 -21.76 -2.80
CA ARG A 86 -1.93 -22.16 -1.39
C ARG A 86 -2.88 -21.23 -0.63
N THR A 87 -3.71 -21.79 0.23
CA THR A 87 -4.62 -21.01 1.06
C THR A 87 -3.82 -20.09 2.00
N ILE A 88 -4.01 -18.79 1.85
CA ILE A 88 -3.45 -17.76 2.72
C ILE A 88 -4.62 -17.09 3.44
N THR A 89 -4.61 -17.18 4.77
CA THR A 89 -5.70 -16.68 5.61
C THR A 89 -5.21 -15.50 6.44
N ARG A 90 -5.99 -14.42 6.43
CA ARG A 90 -5.86 -13.33 7.37
C ARG A 90 -6.71 -13.58 8.61
N SER A 91 -6.20 -13.25 9.77
CA SER A 91 -6.97 -13.12 11.02
C SER A 91 -6.90 -11.68 11.52
N THR A 92 -8.04 -11.16 11.96
CA THR A 92 -8.10 -9.85 12.60
C THR A 92 -7.76 -10.01 14.08
N VAL A 93 -6.86 -9.15 14.58
CA VAL A 93 -6.48 -9.09 15.99
C VAL A 93 -6.85 -7.72 16.58
N PRO A 94 -7.21 -7.63 17.87
CA PRO A 94 -7.41 -6.35 18.56
C PRO A 94 -6.16 -5.46 18.49
N ASP A 95 -6.36 -4.15 18.43
CA ASP A 95 -5.28 -3.16 18.34
C ASP A 95 -4.28 -3.27 19.52
N ASP A 96 -4.77 -3.49 20.74
CA ASP A 96 -3.95 -3.68 21.93
C ASP A 96 -3.10 -4.94 21.86
N GLN A 97 -3.65 -6.05 21.40
CA GLN A 97 -2.93 -7.30 21.20
C GLN A 97 -1.83 -7.15 20.12
N PHE A 98 -2.13 -6.47 19.01
CA PHE A 98 -1.14 -6.18 17.98
C PHE A 98 0.01 -5.34 18.52
N ARG A 99 -0.31 -4.29 19.30
CA ARG A 99 0.67 -3.43 19.95
C ARG A 99 1.59 -4.22 20.89
N GLU A 100 1.01 -5.03 21.77
CA GLU A 100 1.77 -5.87 22.72
C GLU A 100 2.69 -6.84 21.97
N GLN A 101 2.20 -7.48 20.92
CA GLN A 101 3.00 -8.38 20.09
C GLN A 101 4.19 -7.67 19.45
N MET A 102 3.99 -6.49 18.85
CA MET A 102 5.06 -5.70 18.24
C MET A 102 6.13 -5.30 19.26
N VAL A 103 5.72 -4.82 20.43
CA VAL A 103 6.64 -4.43 21.51
C VAL A 103 7.41 -5.64 22.04
N SER A 104 6.77 -6.80 22.18
CA SER A 104 7.43 -8.03 22.60
C SER A 104 8.50 -8.53 21.61
N GLN A 105 8.36 -8.17 20.33
CA GLN A 105 9.32 -8.44 19.27
C GLN A 105 10.43 -7.38 19.17
N GLY A 106 10.47 -6.41 20.09
CA GLY A 106 11.49 -5.37 20.16
C GLY A 106 11.18 -4.11 19.35
N VAL A 107 9.97 -3.98 18.81
CA VAL A 107 9.55 -2.73 18.16
C VAL A 107 9.29 -1.65 19.20
N PRO A 108 9.85 -0.43 19.03
CA PRO A 108 9.56 0.67 19.95
C PRO A 108 8.06 0.95 20.05
N THR A 109 7.59 1.23 21.25
CA THR A 109 6.17 1.51 21.53
C THR A 109 5.58 2.59 20.61
N GLU A 110 6.34 3.67 20.41
CA GLU A 110 5.94 4.79 19.52
C GLU A 110 5.74 4.34 18.08
N THR A 111 6.58 3.43 17.59
CA THR A 111 6.46 2.85 16.25
C THR A 111 5.22 1.95 16.14
N ALA A 112 4.95 1.14 17.18
CA ALA A 112 3.73 0.33 17.22
C ALA A 112 2.46 1.21 17.22
N ASP A 113 2.47 2.31 17.97
CA ASP A 113 1.37 3.27 18.02
C ASP A 113 1.18 3.99 16.67
N GLN A 114 2.26 4.34 15.98
CA GLN A 114 2.20 4.91 14.62
C GLN A 114 1.58 3.93 13.62
N LEU A 115 1.96 2.65 13.67
CA LEU A 115 1.38 1.61 12.81
C LEU A 115 -0.12 1.44 13.07
N LEU A 116 -0.55 1.46 14.33
CA LEU A 116 -1.97 1.42 14.68
C LEU A 116 -2.72 2.66 14.16
N GLY A 117 -2.09 3.84 14.17
CA GLY A 117 -2.62 5.04 13.55
C GLY A 117 -2.89 4.87 12.05
N ILE A 118 -2.03 4.14 11.33
CA ILE A 118 -2.23 3.81 9.91
C ILE A 118 -3.46 2.90 9.73
N PHE A 119 -3.62 1.87 10.56
CA PHE A 119 -4.81 1.01 10.50
C PHE A 119 -6.08 1.79 10.82
N ALA A 120 -6.05 2.68 11.83
CA ALA A 120 -7.18 3.53 12.17
C ALA A 120 -7.58 4.46 11.01
N ALA A 121 -6.62 5.09 10.34
CA ALA A 121 -6.84 5.92 9.14
C ALA A 121 -7.39 5.07 7.97
N GLY A 122 -6.89 3.84 7.80
CA GLY A 122 -7.41 2.89 6.81
C GLY A 122 -8.88 2.57 7.05
N ARG A 123 -9.28 2.24 8.30
CA ARG A 123 -10.68 2.02 8.70
C ARG A 123 -11.57 3.23 8.44
N ALA A 124 -11.01 4.44 8.61
CA ALA A 124 -11.71 5.69 8.29
C ALA A 124 -11.81 5.96 6.77
N GLY A 125 -11.20 5.12 5.92
CA GLY A 125 -11.26 5.25 4.46
C GLY A 125 -10.29 6.28 3.87
N GLU A 126 -9.35 6.81 4.65
CA GLU A 126 -8.44 7.87 4.20
C GLU A 126 -7.53 7.46 3.03
N PHE A 127 -7.29 6.15 2.85
CA PHE A 127 -6.43 5.61 1.80
C PHE A 127 -7.19 4.98 0.63
N ALA A 128 -8.54 5.00 0.65
CA ALA A 128 -9.38 4.33 -0.35
C ALA A 128 -9.56 5.12 -1.64
N THR A 129 -9.29 6.43 -1.62
CA THR A 129 -9.54 7.31 -2.77
C THR A 129 -8.66 6.93 -3.94
N VAL A 130 -9.29 6.68 -5.09
CA VAL A 130 -8.63 6.54 -6.39
C VAL A 130 -8.75 7.86 -7.13
N ASP A 131 -7.62 8.44 -7.54
CA ASP A 131 -7.56 9.67 -8.31
C ASP A 131 -6.94 9.39 -9.69
N PRO A 132 -7.51 9.89 -10.80
CA PRO A 132 -7.04 9.61 -12.15
C PRO A 132 -5.72 10.31 -12.52
N THR A 133 -5.21 11.19 -11.67
CA THR A 133 -4.02 12.00 -11.98
C THR A 133 -2.80 11.15 -12.28
N LEU A 134 -2.55 10.08 -11.51
CA LEU A 134 -1.40 9.19 -11.76
C LEU A 134 -1.51 8.54 -13.13
N ALA A 135 -2.65 7.93 -13.47
CA ALA A 135 -2.87 7.33 -14.79
C ALA A 135 -2.71 8.34 -15.93
N SER A 136 -3.21 9.58 -15.73
CA SER A 136 -3.06 10.67 -16.70
C SER A 136 -1.60 11.08 -16.91
N LEU A 137 -0.79 11.14 -15.85
CA LEU A 137 0.65 11.45 -15.93
C LEU A 137 1.42 10.34 -16.66
N LEU A 138 1.06 9.09 -16.40
CA LEU A 138 1.70 7.92 -16.97
C LEU A 138 1.29 7.67 -18.44
N GLY A 139 0.13 8.16 -18.88
CA GLY A 139 -0.47 7.80 -20.16
C GLY A 139 -0.87 6.32 -20.26
N ARG A 140 -0.98 5.62 -19.15
CA ARG A 140 -1.35 4.21 -18.99
C ARG A 140 -1.98 3.97 -17.63
N GLU A 141 -2.63 2.82 -17.48
CA GLU A 141 -3.07 2.37 -16.15
C GLU A 141 -1.87 2.15 -15.20
N PRO A 142 -2.00 2.50 -13.91
CA PRO A 142 -0.99 2.22 -12.90
C PRO A 142 -0.78 0.70 -12.73
N ILE A 143 0.44 0.34 -12.34
CA ILE A 143 0.82 -1.04 -12.01
C ILE A 143 -0.07 -1.53 -10.85
N THR A 144 -0.75 -2.66 -11.06
CA THR A 144 -1.64 -3.24 -10.04
C THR A 144 -0.84 -3.92 -8.93
N LEU A 145 -1.42 -3.99 -7.73
CA LEU A 145 -0.85 -4.77 -6.63
C LEU A 145 -0.68 -6.24 -7.01
N SER A 146 -1.61 -6.83 -7.77
CA SER A 146 -1.51 -8.20 -8.27
C SER A 146 -0.25 -8.41 -9.12
N THR A 147 0.11 -7.43 -9.97
CA THR A 147 1.35 -7.48 -10.76
C THR A 147 2.59 -7.48 -9.87
N VAL A 148 2.62 -6.62 -8.85
CA VAL A 148 3.74 -6.54 -7.89
C VAL A 148 3.87 -7.82 -7.08
N LEU A 149 2.76 -8.34 -6.55
CA LEU A 149 2.71 -9.61 -5.80
C LEU A 149 3.21 -10.78 -6.64
N ARG A 150 2.76 -10.88 -7.89
CA ARG A 150 3.20 -11.95 -8.81
C ARG A 150 4.71 -11.92 -9.02
N GLY A 151 5.29 -10.74 -9.26
CA GLY A 151 6.73 -10.58 -9.42
C GLY A 151 7.50 -11.04 -8.18
N GLN A 152 7.03 -10.69 -6.99
CA GLN A 152 7.65 -11.05 -5.73
C GLN A 152 7.54 -12.54 -5.41
N LEU A 153 6.36 -13.13 -5.59
CA LEU A 153 6.07 -14.53 -5.27
C LEU A 153 6.68 -15.52 -6.28
N SER A 154 7.04 -15.05 -7.50
CA SER A 154 7.71 -15.86 -8.51
C SER A 154 9.24 -15.84 -8.39
N ALA A 155 9.80 -14.93 -7.62
CA ALA A 155 11.26 -14.75 -7.45
C ALA A 155 11.84 -15.54 -6.26
N GLY A 156 11.00 -16.18 -5.45
CA GLY A 156 11.37 -17.05 -4.32
C GLY A 156 11.04 -18.49 -4.58
#